data_d862ea488d9b093a7f688be4665a4def
#
_entry.id   d862ea488d9b093a7f688be4665a4def
#
_cell.length_a   1.000
_cell.length_b   1.000
_cell.length_c   1.000
_cell.angle_alpha   90.00
_cell.angle_beta   90.00
_cell.angle_gamma   90.00
#
_symmetry.space_group_name_H-M   'P 1'
#
loop_
_entity.id
_entity.type
_entity.pdbx_description
1 polymer ?
#
loop_
_entity_poly.entity_id
_entity_poly.type
_entity_poly.pdbx_seq_one_letter_code
_entity_poly.pdbx_strand_id
1 'polypeptide(L)'
;MSRTSNLYTRRTMIHGLILLVLSLALIVSLFPPLESMDYVFYLLSSGINVAPEVFLMVIDLLLLLAGYWLASSLYSFLSIGRTSSNSLESICSLLSSVNKLVNRRGWVSLALAVTIIVFWHVPIILDAVLLSYQLHLIMHASILFAGSLIYVGFRMLSPNMRLLTYLLGCKGMAIFGAYLLVSPIVVYGSYPFYEQAEAGAAMVAMCVASDATIIPIWLKRYFRQ
;
A
#
# COMPACT_ATOMS: atom_id res chain seq x y z
N MET A 1 22.29 20.05 25.31
CA MET A 1 21.59 18.99 24.50
C MET A 1 22.39 17.71 24.63
N SER A 2 21.82 16.62 25.12
CA SER A 2 22.57 15.40 25.43
C SER A 2 22.96 14.61 24.18
N ARG A 3 24.08 13.88 24.25
CA ARG A 3 24.61 13.03 23.16
C ARG A 3 23.56 12.00 22.64
N THR A 4 22.62 11.60 23.49
CA THR A 4 21.52 10.66 23.18
C THR A 4 20.44 11.26 22.29
N SER A 5 20.12 12.56 22.42
CA SER A 5 19.13 13.24 21.55
C SER A 5 19.62 13.36 20.11
N ASN A 6 20.91 13.63 19.91
CA ASN A 6 21.51 13.72 18.56
C ASN A 6 21.54 12.37 17.83
N LEU A 7 21.80 11.26 18.54
CA LEU A 7 21.80 9.92 17.97
C LEU A 7 20.39 9.47 17.53
N TYR A 8 19.38 9.78 18.34
CA TYR A 8 17.99 9.46 18.00
C TYR A 8 17.52 10.22 16.75
N THR A 9 17.77 11.54 16.71
CA THR A 9 17.43 12.38 15.56
C THR A 9 18.12 11.89 14.27
N ARG A 10 19.42 11.56 14.35
CA ARG A 10 20.19 11.05 13.21
C ARG A 10 19.64 9.72 12.70
N ARG A 11 19.29 8.77 13.59
CA ARG A 11 18.67 7.48 13.19
C ARG A 11 17.33 7.67 12.51
N THR A 12 16.47 8.52 13.03
CA THR A 12 15.16 8.83 12.46
C THR A 12 15.29 9.46 11.06
N MET A 13 16.27 10.38 10.90
CA MET A 13 16.55 11.01 9.61
C MET A 13 17.04 10.01 8.56
N ILE A 14 17.99 9.15 8.92
CA ILE A 14 18.52 8.11 8.01
C ILE A 14 17.39 7.15 7.61
N HIS A 15 16.59 6.70 8.56
CA HIS A 15 15.45 5.81 8.27
C HIS A 15 14.44 6.47 7.34
N GLY A 16 14.07 7.73 7.60
CA GLY A 16 13.19 8.51 6.74
C GLY A 16 13.75 8.67 5.32
N LEU A 17 15.06 8.94 5.19
CA LEU A 17 15.72 9.06 3.89
C LEU A 17 15.71 7.75 3.10
N ILE A 18 16.02 6.63 3.76
CA ILE A 18 15.97 5.30 3.13
C ILE A 18 14.55 5.01 2.60
N LEU A 19 13.52 5.22 3.42
CA LEU A 19 12.14 5.00 2.99
C LEU A 19 11.72 5.93 1.85
N LEU A 20 12.20 7.18 1.85
CA LEU A 20 11.95 8.12 0.76
C LEU A 20 12.58 7.64 -0.55
N VAL A 21 13.85 7.25 -0.51
CA VAL A 21 14.57 6.76 -1.70
C VAL A 21 13.90 5.50 -2.24
N LEU A 22 13.55 4.54 -1.37
CA LEU A 22 12.87 3.31 -1.77
C LEU A 22 11.48 3.60 -2.38
N SER A 23 10.70 4.51 -1.77
CA SER A 23 9.38 4.86 -2.31
C SER A 23 9.49 5.56 -3.66
N LEU A 24 10.42 6.51 -3.82
CA LEU A 24 10.66 7.19 -5.11
C LEU A 24 11.15 6.22 -6.19
N ALA A 25 12.05 5.30 -5.84
CA ALA A 25 12.52 4.28 -6.77
C ALA A 25 11.36 3.38 -7.25
N LEU A 26 10.48 2.93 -6.35
CA LEU A 26 9.28 2.19 -6.71
C LEU A 26 8.33 3.01 -7.58
N ILE A 27 8.05 4.26 -7.21
CA ILE A 27 7.17 5.15 -8.00
C ILE A 27 7.73 5.30 -9.42
N VAL A 28 9.01 5.64 -9.56
CA VAL A 28 9.63 5.81 -10.89
C VAL A 28 9.60 4.52 -11.70
N SER A 29 9.79 3.36 -11.05
CA SER A 29 9.74 2.05 -11.74
C SER A 29 8.34 1.64 -12.17
N LEU A 30 7.30 2.08 -11.43
CA LEU A 30 5.91 1.67 -11.64
C LEU A 30 5.07 2.69 -12.40
N PHE A 31 5.62 3.88 -12.68
CA PHE A 31 5.03 4.92 -13.55
C PHE A 31 5.91 5.16 -14.77
N PRO A 32 6.23 4.14 -15.58
CA PRO A 32 6.98 4.38 -16.81
C PRO A 32 6.10 5.06 -17.84
N PRO A 33 6.68 5.73 -18.86
CA PRO A 33 5.95 6.09 -20.06
C PRO A 33 5.35 4.82 -20.70
N LEU A 34 4.15 4.93 -21.23
CA LEU A 34 3.30 3.84 -21.74
C LEU A 34 4.01 2.78 -22.59
N GLU A 35 4.85 3.25 -23.51
CA GLU A 35 5.59 2.38 -24.42
C GLU A 35 6.56 1.42 -23.71
N SER A 36 7.02 1.79 -22.52
CA SER A 36 7.88 0.92 -21.72
C SER A 36 7.13 -0.07 -20.84
N MET A 37 5.84 0.19 -20.53
CA MET A 37 5.00 -0.77 -19.78
C MET A 37 4.72 -2.02 -20.60
N ASP A 38 4.28 -1.87 -21.85
CA ASP A 38 4.07 -3.00 -22.76
C ASP A 38 5.37 -3.77 -22.97
N TYR A 39 6.51 -3.07 -23.04
CA TYR A 39 7.82 -3.70 -23.22
C TYR A 39 8.32 -4.41 -21.97
N VAL A 40 8.16 -3.84 -20.79
CA VAL A 40 8.49 -4.49 -19.51
C VAL A 40 7.54 -5.67 -19.26
N PHE A 41 6.27 -5.53 -19.60
CA PHE A 41 5.28 -6.59 -19.58
C PHE A 41 5.69 -7.75 -20.50
N TYR A 42 6.08 -7.44 -21.74
CA TYR A 42 6.56 -8.42 -22.71
C TYR A 42 7.85 -9.11 -22.26
N LEU A 43 8.84 -8.38 -21.72
CA LEU A 43 10.08 -8.93 -21.21
C LEU A 43 9.88 -9.83 -19.97
N LEU A 44 9.00 -9.45 -19.05
CA LEU A 44 8.68 -10.26 -17.87
C LEU A 44 7.83 -11.48 -18.25
N SER A 45 6.88 -11.33 -19.16
CA SER A 45 6.04 -12.43 -19.63
C SER A 45 6.79 -13.42 -20.55
N SER A 46 7.79 -12.99 -21.29
CA SER A 46 8.58 -13.87 -22.16
C SER A 46 9.60 -14.75 -21.43
N GLY A 47 9.97 -14.36 -20.19
CA GLY A 47 10.94 -15.11 -19.37
C GLY A 47 10.31 -15.85 -18.18
N ILE A 48 9.15 -15.43 -17.73
CA ILE A 48 8.41 -16.00 -16.60
C ILE A 48 6.96 -16.07 -17.04
N ASN A 49 6.41 -17.27 -17.19
CA ASN A 49 4.98 -17.49 -17.53
C ASN A 49 4.09 -17.02 -16.36
N VAL A 50 4.02 -15.72 -16.09
CA VAL A 50 3.14 -15.13 -15.07
C VAL A 50 1.99 -14.44 -15.78
N ALA A 51 0.76 -14.77 -15.38
CA ALA A 51 -0.42 -14.11 -15.89
C ALA A 51 -0.37 -12.59 -15.69
N PRO A 52 -0.81 -11.78 -16.66
CA PRO A 52 -0.85 -10.34 -16.58
C PRO A 52 -1.53 -9.80 -15.32
N GLU A 53 -2.59 -10.45 -14.85
CA GLU A 53 -3.30 -10.04 -13.63
C GLU A 53 -2.46 -10.21 -12.36
N VAL A 54 -1.69 -11.29 -12.27
CA VAL A 54 -0.78 -11.50 -11.12
C VAL A 54 0.24 -10.36 -11.09
N PHE A 55 0.72 -9.93 -12.25
CA PHE A 55 1.64 -8.81 -12.36
C PHE A 55 0.98 -7.49 -11.94
N LEU A 56 -0.26 -7.22 -12.39
CA LEU A 56 -1.00 -6.02 -12.02
C LEU A 56 -1.25 -5.95 -10.51
N MET A 57 -1.61 -7.07 -9.89
CA MET A 57 -1.75 -7.19 -8.44
C MET A 57 -0.45 -6.91 -7.69
N VAL A 58 0.68 -7.39 -8.21
CA VAL A 58 2.00 -7.11 -7.61
C VAL A 58 2.32 -5.61 -7.72
N ILE A 59 2.03 -4.97 -8.86
CA ILE A 59 2.19 -3.53 -9.04
C ILE A 59 1.35 -2.76 -8.01
N ASP A 60 0.07 -3.08 -7.86
CA ASP A 60 -0.81 -2.41 -6.90
C ASP A 60 -0.33 -2.56 -5.46
N LEU A 61 0.15 -3.75 -5.09
CA LEU A 61 0.74 -3.98 -3.77
C LEU A 61 2.01 -3.15 -3.57
N LEU A 62 2.87 -3.06 -4.59
CA LEU A 62 4.08 -2.25 -4.54
C LEU A 62 3.77 -0.75 -4.48
N LEU A 63 2.73 -0.28 -5.18
CA LEU A 63 2.25 1.10 -5.09
C LEU A 63 1.69 1.43 -3.71
N LEU A 64 0.90 0.52 -3.12
CA LEU A 64 0.44 0.67 -1.74
C LEU A 64 1.62 0.77 -0.77
N LEU A 65 2.63 -0.08 -0.94
CA LEU A 65 3.84 -0.07 -0.12
C LEU A 65 4.66 1.21 -0.31
N ALA A 66 4.80 1.68 -1.56
CA ALA A 66 5.47 2.94 -1.88
C ALA A 66 4.77 4.13 -1.23
N GLY A 67 3.44 4.20 -1.31
CA GLY A 67 2.64 5.23 -0.66
C GLY A 67 2.77 5.21 0.86
N TYR A 68 2.75 4.02 1.46
CA TYR A 68 2.97 3.83 2.89
C TYR A 68 4.36 4.33 3.33
N TRP A 69 5.41 3.99 2.60
CA TRP A 69 6.78 4.43 2.89
C TRP A 69 6.95 5.93 2.67
N LEU A 70 6.37 6.48 1.61
CA LEU A 70 6.39 7.93 1.34
C LEU A 70 5.78 8.70 2.51
N ALA A 71 4.59 8.33 2.96
CA ALA A 71 3.94 8.97 4.10
C ALA A 71 4.75 8.81 5.40
N SER A 72 5.38 7.65 5.61
CA SER A 72 6.24 7.38 6.76
C SER A 72 7.49 8.26 6.76
N SER A 73 8.13 8.42 5.59
CA SER A 73 9.32 9.28 5.43
C SER A 73 8.98 10.75 5.66
N LEU A 74 7.93 11.26 5.01
CA LEU A 74 7.45 12.62 5.18
C LEU A 74 7.14 12.93 6.66
N TYR A 75 6.47 12.00 7.33
CA TYR A 75 6.22 12.16 8.76
C TYR A 75 7.51 12.23 9.58
N SER A 76 8.50 11.40 9.27
CA SER A 76 9.80 11.40 9.94
C SER A 76 10.51 12.75 9.79
N PHE A 77 10.52 13.32 8.58
CA PHE A 77 11.09 14.64 8.32
C PHE A 77 10.34 15.77 9.02
N LEU A 78 9.01 15.76 8.96
CA LEU A 78 8.17 16.76 9.65
C LEU A 78 8.38 16.71 11.17
N SER A 79 8.58 15.53 11.75
CA SER A 79 8.85 15.37 13.19
C SER A 79 10.18 15.98 13.61
N ILE A 80 11.18 15.97 12.72
CA ILE A 80 12.51 16.58 12.95
C ILE A 80 12.44 18.09 12.73
N GLY A 81 11.80 18.55 11.66
CA GLY A 81 11.65 19.97 11.33
C GLY A 81 10.86 20.78 12.36
N ARG A 82 9.99 20.10 13.13
CA ARG A 82 9.19 20.71 14.20
C ARG A 82 10.04 21.35 15.31
N THR A 83 11.28 20.93 15.46
CA THR A 83 12.23 21.51 16.43
C THR A 83 12.99 22.74 15.91
N SER A 84 12.82 23.10 14.62
CA SER A 84 13.68 24.09 13.94
C SER A 84 12.96 25.35 13.45
N SER A 85 11.61 25.38 13.34
CA SER A 85 10.90 26.53 12.77
C SER A 85 9.47 26.69 13.33
N ASN A 86 9.18 27.88 13.90
CA ASN A 86 7.88 28.21 14.49
C ASN A 86 6.73 28.21 13.46
N SER A 87 6.98 28.55 12.20
CA SER A 87 5.95 28.57 11.14
C SER A 87 5.53 27.16 10.72
N LEU A 88 6.49 26.24 10.58
CA LEU A 88 6.22 24.83 10.29
C LEU A 88 5.48 24.15 11.47
N GLU A 89 5.79 24.54 12.69
CA GLU A 89 5.11 24.03 13.89
C GLU A 89 3.62 24.37 13.88
N SER A 90 3.25 25.60 13.50
CA SER A 90 1.84 26.02 13.41
C SER A 90 1.07 25.24 12.37
N ILE A 91 1.63 25.04 11.17
CA ILE A 91 1.00 24.24 10.11
C ILE A 91 0.86 22.78 10.52
N CYS A 92 1.91 22.18 11.09
CA CYS A 92 1.88 20.79 11.55
C CYS A 92 0.89 20.60 12.70
N SER A 93 0.75 21.56 13.61
CA SER A 93 -0.20 21.50 14.72
C SER A 93 -1.64 21.58 14.21
N LEU A 94 -1.92 22.46 13.25
CA LEU A 94 -3.23 22.57 12.61
C LEU A 94 -3.61 21.29 11.88
N LEU A 95 -2.72 20.76 11.02
CA LEU A 95 -2.93 19.50 10.31
C LEU A 95 -3.15 18.32 11.26
N SER A 96 -2.37 18.26 12.36
CA SER A 96 -2.54 17.24 13.39
C SER A 96 -3.89 17.35 14.09
N SER A 97 -4.35 18.58 14.37
CA SER A 97 -5.64 18.83 15.03
C SER A 97 -6.80 18.48 14.12
N VAL A 98 -6.76 18.91 12.86
CA VAL A 98 -7.76 18.54 11.84
C VAL A 98 -7.81 17.03 11.65
N ASN A 99 -6.64 16.38 11.51
CA ASN A 99 -6.58 14.93 11.36
C ASN A 99 -7.16 14.20 12.60
N LYS A 100 -6.90 14.66 13.82
CA LYS A 100 -7.47 14.06 15.04
C LYS A 100 -8.99 14.26 15.10
N LEU A 101 -9.49 15.42 14.67
CA LEU A 101 -10.93 15.73 14.67
C LEU A 101 -11.68 14.89 13.65
N VAL A 102 -11.20 14.83 12.42
CA VAL A 102 -11.86 14.15 11.29
C VAL A 102 -11.62 12.65 11.30
N ASN A 103 -10.41 12.22 11.62
CA ASN A 103 -9.96 10.83 11.43
C ASN A 103 -10.20 9.91 12.64
N ARG A 104 -11.13 10.19 13.48
CA ARG A 104 -11.61 9.32 14.61
C ARG A 104 -10.77 8.06 14.85
N ARG A 105 -9.59 8.19 15.43
CA ARG A 105 -8.63 7.09 15.70
C ARG A 105 -8.09 6.38 14.44
N GLY A 106 -8.06 7.04 13.29
CA GLY A 106 -7.50 6.46 12.06
C GLY A 106 -8.51 5.71 11.17
N TRP A 107 -9.74 5.49 11.64
CA TRP A 107 -10.74 4.72 10.89
C TRP A 107 -11.18 5.37 9.59
N VAL A 108 -11.28 6.70 9.55
CA VAL A 108 -11.68 7.42 8.33
C VAL A 108 -10.65 7.24 7.23
N SER A 109 -9.35 7.37 7.57
CA SER A 109 -8.27 7.12 6.59
C SER A 109 -8.29 5.68 6.09
N LEU A 110 -8.50 4.70 6.96
CA LEU A 110 -8.56 3.29 6.58
C LEU A 110 -9.80 2.98 5.72
N ALA A 111 -10.96 3.51 6.09
CA ALA A 111 -12.18 3.34 5.31
C ALA A 111 -12.01 3.93 3.91
N LEU A 112 -11.44 5.14 3.80
CA LEU A 112 -11.18 5.77 2.51
C LEU A 112 -10.17 4.97 1.67
N ALA A 113 -9.09 4.46 2.28
CA ALA A 113 -8.13 3.61 1.58
C ALA A 113 -8.78 2.33 1.04
N VAL A 114 -9.58 1.65 1.87
CA VAL A 114 -10.31 0.44 1.45
C VAL A 114 -11.31 0.78 0.33
N THR A 115 -12.03 1.89 0.44
CA THR A 115 -12.97 2.33 -0.61
C THR A 115 -12.26 2.56 -1.93
N ILE A 116 -11.09 3.22 -1.93
CA ILE A 116 -10.30 3.43 -3.15
C ILE A 116 -9.86 2.08 -3.75
N ILE A 117 -9.32 1.18 -2.92
CA ILE A 117 -8.87 -0.13 -3.39
C ILE A 117 -10.04 -0.93 -3.98
N VAL A 118 -11.14 -1.06 -3.25
CA VAL A 118 -12.32 -1.81 -3.70
C VAL A 118 -12.93 -1.20 -4.96
N PHE A 119 -12.99 0.14 -5.07
CA PHE A 119 -13.53 0.84 -6.23
C PHE A 119 -12.81 0.42 -7.51
N TRP A 120 -11.48 0.41 -7.52
CA TRP A 120 -10.69 0.03 -8.71
C TRP A 120 -10.79 -1.47 -9.04
N HIS A 121 -11.14 -2.32 -8.07
CA HIS A 121 -11.32 -3.76 -8.29
C HIS A 121 -12.76 -4.16 -8.64
N VAL A 122 -13.68 -3.19 -8.81
CA VAL A 122 -15.00 -3.45 -9.38
C VAL A 122 -14.82 -3.86 -10.84
N PRO A 123 -15.37 -5.02 -11.31
CA PRO A 123 -15.07 -5.58 -12.62
C PRO A 123 -15.24 -4.59 -13.77
N ILE A 124 -16.37 -3.91 -13.85
CA ILE A 124 -16.66 -2.93 -14.93
C ILE A 124 -15.68 -1.75 -14.92
N ILE A 125 -15.15 -1.37 -13.75
CA ILE A 125 -14.19 -0.27 -13.63
C ILE A 125 -12.82 -0.74 -14.05
N LEU A 126 -12.39 -1.92 -13.60
CA LEU A 126 -11.11 -2.49 -13.98
C LEU A 126 -11.02 -2.74 -15.48
N ASP A 127 -12.08 -3.28 -16.11
CA ASP A 127 -12.17 -3.44 -17.56
C ASP A 127 -12.02 -2.09 -18.30
N ALA A 128 -12.64 -1.01 -17.79
CA ALA A 128 -12.49 0.33 -18.34
C ALA A 128 -11.06 0.90 -18.17
N VAL A 129 -10.40 0.61 -17.06
CA VAL A 129 -9.02 1.02 -16.78
C VAL A 129 -8.05 0.41 -17.81
N LEU A 130 -8.24 -0.87 -18.17
CA LEU A 130 -7.38 -1.56 -19.13
C LEU A 130 -7.51 -0.98 -20.56
N LEU A 131 -8.64 -0.33 -20.86
CA LEU A 131 -8.90 0.30 -22.15
C LEU A 131 -8.50 1.79 -22.20
N SER A 132 -8.15 2.40 -21.06
CA SER A 132 -7.87 3.83 -20.96
C SER A 132 -6.61 4.13 -20.15
N TYR A 133 -5.60 4.65 -20.82
CA TYR A 133 -4.36 5.09 -20.17
C TYR A 133 -4.58 6.09 -19.05
N GLN A 134 -5.44 7.09 -19.28
CA GLN A 134 -5.70 8.12 -18.27
C GLN A 134 -6.30 7.50 -16.99
N LEU A 135 -7.27 6.58 -17.16
CA LEU A 135 -7.85 5.86 -16.03
C LEU A 135 -6.81 4.99 -15.32
N HIS A 136 -5.94 4.32 -16.06
CA HIS A 136 -4.85 3.52 -15.52
C HIS A 136 -3.89 4.36 -14.66
N LEU A 137 -3.49 5.53 -15.15
CA LEU A 137 -2.65 6.45 -14.41
C LEU A 137 -3.34 6.98 -13.13
N ILE A 138 -4.64 7.30 -13.21
CA ILE A 138 -5.44 7.74 -12.06
C ILE A 138 -5.56 6.61 -11.02
N MET A 139 -5.76 5.36 -11.47
CA MET A 139 -5.77 4.18 -10.60
C MET A 139 -4.45 4.07 -9.82
N HIS A 140 -3.31 4.05 -10.50
CA HIS A 140 -2.01 3.95 -9.85
C HIS A 140 -1.76 5.09 -8.85
N ALA A 141 -2.06 6.34 -9.23
CA ALA A 141 -1.92 7.49 -8.34
C ALA A 141 -2.81 7.39 -7.10
N SER A 142 -4.05 6.93 -7.26
CA SER A 142 -4.99 6.76 -6.15
C SER A 142 -4.65 5.56 -5.25
N ILE A 143 -4.12 4.48 -5.79
CA ILE A 143 -3.60 3.34 -5.01
C ILE A 143 -2.38 3.76 -4.19
N LEU A 144 -1.45 4.52 -4.77
CA LEU A 144 -0.33 5.13 -4.05
C LEU A 144 -0.83 6.01 -2.89
N PHE A 145 -1.85 6.82 -3.13
CA PHE A 145 -2.48 7.64 -2.11
C PHE A 145 -3.17 6.79 -1.02
N ALA A 146 -3.84 5.70 -1.40
CA ALA A 146 -4.43 4.76 -0.44
C ALA A 146 -3.37 4.16 0.49
N GLY A 147 -2.18 3.82 -0.02
CA GLY A 147 -1.03 3.40 0.78
C GLY A 147 -0.65 4.44 1.85
N SER A 148 -0.64 5.71 1.48
CA SER A 148 -0.39 6.82 2.40
C SER A 148 -1.48 6.94 3.48
N LEU A 149 -2.74 6.76 3.12
CA LEU A 149 -3.87 6.73 4.05
C LEU A 149 -3.80 5.56 5.03
N ILE A 150 -3.35 4.37 4.57
CA ILE A 150 -3.11 3.20 5.43
C ILE A 150 -2.06 3.54 6.49
N TYR A 151 -0.95 4.18 6.12
CA TYR A 151 0.06 4.62 7.09
C TYR A 151 -0.53 5.54 8.15
N VAL A 152 -1.26 6.58 7.73
CA VAL A 152 -1.90 7.55 8.64
C VAL A 152 -2.88 6.85 9.58
N GLY A 153 -3.72 5.98 9.06
CA GLY A 153 -4.68 5.21 9.83
C GLY A 153 -4.00 4.27 10.84
N PHE A 154 -3.09 3.43 10.38
CA PHE A 154 -2.37 2.48 11.24
C PHE A 154 -1.61 3.16 12.37
N ARG A 155 -1.03 4.31 12.10
CA ARG A 155 -0.31 5.06 13.12
C ARG A 155 -1.19 5.47 14.31
N MET A 156 -2.47 5.75 14.06
CA MET A 156 -3.43 6.16 15.08
C MET A 156 -4.08 4.99 15.83
N LEU A 157 -3.96 3.77 15.31
CA LEU A 157 -4.50 2.56 15.94
C LEU A 157 -3.59 2.03 17.05
N SER A 158 -4.20 1.39 18.05
CA SER A 158 -3.48 0.58 19.03
C SER A 158 -2.84 -0.65 18.36
N PRO A 159 -1.79 -1.25 18.93
CA PRO A 159 -1.11 -2.41 18.33
C PRO A 159 -2.07 -3.57 18.00
N ASN A 160 -3.01 -3.89 18.89
CA ASN A 160 -3.99 -4.94 18.68
C ASN A 160 -4.95 -4.62 17.53
N MET A 161 -5.38 -3.35 17.42
CA MET A 161 -6.25 -2.92 16.33
C MET A 161 -5.52 -2.89 14.99
N ARG A 162 -4.21 -2.62 14.97
CA ARG A 162 -3.38 -2.74 13.75
C ARG A 162 -3.36 -4.18 13.25
N LEU A 163 -3.13 -5.14 14.15
CA LEU A 163 -3.15 -6.56 13.79
C LEU A 163 -4.53 -6.99 13.30
N LEU A 164 -5.59 -6.62 14.01
CA LEU A 164 -6.97 -6.93 13.62
C LEU A 164 -7.29 -6.37 12.21
N THR A 165 -6.95 -5.10 11.96
CA THR A 165 -7.19 -4.46 10.65
C THR A 165 -6.39 -5.14 9.55
N TYR A 166 -5.13 -5.51 9.83
CA TYR A 166 -4.30 -6.29 8.90
C TYR A 166 -4.95 -7.64 8.59
N LEU A 167 -5.36 -8.40 9.62
CA LEU A 167 -6.00 -9.70 9.44
C LEU A 167 -7.30 -9.59 8.64
N LEU A 168 -8.15 -8.61 8.93
CA LEU A 168 -9.39 -8.39 8.19
C LEU A 168 -9.12 -8.09 6.71
N GLY A 169 -8.16 -7.22 6.40
CA GLY A 169 -7.78 -6.92 5.02
C GLY A 169 -7.20 -8.13 4.30
N CYS A 170 -6.24 -8.81 4.93
CA CYS A 170 -5.60 -10.00 4.37
C CYS A 170 -6.62 -11.15 4.15
N LYS A 171 -7.49 -11.42 5.13
CA LYS A 171 -8.53 -12.47 4.98
C LYS A 171 -9.59 -12.09 3.96
N GLY A 172 -9.99 -10.82 3.88
CA GLY A 172 -10.87 -10.33 2.82
C GLY A 172 -10.29 -10.59 1.42
N MET A 173 -9.01 -10.27 1.23
CA MET A 173 -8.30 -10.54 -0.03
C MET A 173 -8.21 -12.06 -0.30
N ALA A 174 -7.90 -12.88 0.71
CA ALA A 174 -7.82 -14.33 0.53
C ALA A 174 -9.18 -14.97 0.19
N ILE A 175 -10.28 -14.49 0.79
CA ILE A 175 -11.65 -14.97 0.48
C ILE A 175 -12.00 -14.59 -0.96
N PHE A 176 -11.72 -13.37 -1.38
CA PHE A 176 -11.96 -12.96 -2.76
C PHE A 176 -11.09 -13.74 -3.75
N GLY A 177 -9.81 -13.96 -3.43
CA GLY A 177 -8.91 -14.79 -4.23
C GLY A 177 -9.40 -16.25 -4.33
N ALA A 178 -9.85 -16.82 -3.23
CA ALA A 178 -10.45 -18.17 -3.23
C ALA A 178 -11.73 -18.21 -4.09
N TYR A 179 -12.54 -17.16 -4.05
CA TYR A 179 -13.71 -17.04 -4.94
C TYR A 179 -13.28 -17.03 -6.41
N LEU A 180 -12.30 -16.23 -6.81
CA LEU A 180 -11.80 -16.20 -8.20
C LEU A 180 -11.23 -17.55 -8.62
N LEU A 181 -10.53 -18.25 -7.72
CA LEU A 181 -9.90 -19.54 -7.98
C LEU A 181 -10.92 -20.63 -8.30
N VAL A 182 -12.08 -20.63 -7.62
CA VAL A 182 -13.09 -21.70 -7.75
C VAL A 182 -14.34 -21.29 -8.54
N SER A 183 -14.46 -20.00 -8.91
CA SER A 183 -15.63 -19.48 -9.60
C SER A 183 -15.78 -20.13 -11.00
N PRO A 184 -16.95 -20.65 -11.34
CA PRO A 184 -17.21 -21.19 -12.69
C PRO A 184 -17.52 -20.09 -13.72
N ILE A 185 -17.58 -18.83 -13.31
CA ILE A 185 -17.92 -17.70 -14.17
C ILE A 185 -16.74 -16.74 -14.32
N VAL A 186 -16.66 -16.11 -15.48
CA VAL A 186 -15.72 -15.00 -15.73
C VAL A 186 -16.21 -13.77 -14.98
N VAL A 187 -15.44 -13.31 -14.02
CA VAL A 187 -15.76 -12.12 -13.21
C VAL A 187 -15.31 -10.85 -13.93
N TYR A 188 -14.13 -10.88 -14.52
CA TYR A 188 -13.52 -9.78 -15.28
C TYR A 188 -13.56 -10.11 -16.77
N GLY A 189 -14.31 -9.32 -17.53
CA GLY A 189 -14.55 -9.59 -18.97
C GLY A 189 -13.30 -9.46 -19.83
N SER A 190 -12.34 -8.64 -19.41
CA SER A 190 -11.09 -8.39 -20.14
C SER A 190 -10.04 -9.50 -19.98
N TYR A 191 -10.28 -10.47 -19.07
CA TYR A 191 -9.31 -11.51 -18.75
C TYR A 191 -9.84 -12.92 -19.07
N PRO A 192 -9.00 -13.81 -19.61
CA PRO A 192 -9.32 -15.22 -19.76
C PRO A 192 -9.61 -15.89 -18.41
N PHE A 193 -10.47 -16.88 -18.42
CA PHE A 193 -10.90 -17.59 -17.22
C PHE A 193 -9.72 -18.15 -16.39
N TYR A 194 -8.73 -18.76 -17.05
CA TYR A 194 -7.57 -19.36 -16.37
C TYR A 194 -6.70 -18.31 -15.65
N GLU A 195 -6.58 -17.10 -16.22
CA GLU A 195 -5.81 -16.02 -15.62
C GLU A 195 -6.45 -15.52 -14.32
N GLN A 196 -7.79 -15.43 -14.26
CA GLN A 196 -8.52 -15.09 -13.03
C GLN A 196 -8.28 -16.12 -11.92
N ALA A 197 -8.23 -17.41 -12.28
CA ALA A 197 -7.91 -18.47 -11.31
C ALA A 197 -6.46 -18.34 -10.79
N GLU A 198 -5.50 -18.02 -11.66
CA GLU A 198 -4.11 -17.77 -11.27
C GLU A 198 -3.99 -16.55 -10.36
N ALA A 199 -4.67 -15.44 -10.68
CA ALA A 199 -4.75 -14.27 -9.81
C ALA A 199 -5.34 -14.62 -8.44
N GLY A 200 -6.41 -15.39 -8.42
CA GLY A 200 -7.01 -15.90 -7.18
C GLY A 200 -6.04 -16.73 -6.35
N ALA A 201 -5.31 -17.65 -6.97
CA ALA A 201 -4.27 -18.44 -6.31
C ALA A 201 -3.14 -17.56 -5.75
N ALA A 202 -2.70 -16.55 -6.52
CA ALA A 202 -1.68 -15.61 -6.08
C ALA A 202 -2.13 -14.78 -4.87
N MET A 203 -3.39 -14.32 -4.83
CA MET A 203 -3.96 -13.62 -3.67
C MET A 203 -3.91 -14.46 -2.40
N VAL A 204 -4.33 -15.71 -2.50
CA VAL A 204 -4.30 -16.66 -1.37
C VAL A 204 -2.86 -16.90 -0.92
N ALA A 205 -1.94 -17.16 -1.85
CA ALA A 205 -0.53 -17.40 -1.56
C ALA A 205 0.13 -16.19 -0.88
N MET A 206 -0.11 -14.98 -1.37
CA MET A 206 0.41 -13.76 -0.75
C MET A 206 -0.12 -13.56 0.67
N CYS A 207 -1.39 -13.87 0.94
CA CYS A 207 -1.94 -13.83 2.30
C CYS A 207 -1.26 -14.84 3.22
N VAL A 208 -1.07 -16.07 2.77
CA VAL A 208 -0.38 -17.11 3.57
C VAL A 208 1.06 -16.69 3.85
N ALA A 209 1.80 -16.20 2.86
CA ALA A 209 3.18 -15.75 3.03
C ALA A 209 3.28 -14.55 3.99
N SER A 210 2.36 -13.58 3.87
CA SER A 210 2.34 -12.42 4.77
C SER A 210 1.96 -12.79 6.20
N ASP A 211 1.02 -13.72 6.41
CA ASP A 211 0.66 -14.23 7.73
C ASP A 211 1.85 -14.95 8.37
N ALA A 212 2.56 -15.79 7.62
CA ALA A 212 3.73 -16.51 8.09
C ALA A 212 4.87 -15.58 8.56
N THR A 213 4.90 -14.34 8.04
CA THR A 213 5.92 -13.34 8.42
C THR A 213 5.45 -12.40 9.51
N ILE A 214 4.25 -11.82 9.36
CA ILE A 214 3.75 -10.75 10.23
C ILE A 214 3.29 -11.27 11.59
N ILE A 215 2.58 -12.40 11.63
CA ILE A 215 2.06 -12.95 12.88
C ILE A 215 3.17 -13.32 13.86
N PRO A 216 4.24 -14.05 13.48
CA PRO A 216 5.35 -14.35 14.40
C PRO A 216 6.07 -13.08 14.89
N ILE A 217 6.26 -12.07 14.02
CA ILE A 217 6.88 -10.81 14.42
C ILE A 217 6.02 -10.09 15.47
N TRP A 218 4.70 -10.08 15.27
CA TRP A 218 3.77 -9.47 16.21
C TRP A 218 3.75 -10.22 17.54
N LEU A 219 3.64 -11.56 17.52
CA LEU A 219 3.66 -12.40 18.72
C LEU A 219 4.95 -12.20 19.53
N LYS A 220 6.11 -12.18 18.84
CA LYS A 220 7.40 -11.91 19.50
C LYS A 220 7.43 -10.56 20.20
N ARG A 221 6.78 -9.52 19.65
CA ARG A 221 6.68 -8.22 20.32
C ARG A 221 5.71 -8.23 21.47
N TYR A 222 4.59 -8.94 21.34
CA TYR A 222 3.57 -9.06 22.40
C TYR A 222 4.11 -9.76 23.65
N PHE A 223 4.83 -10.86 23.49
CA PHE A 223 5.40 -11.62 24.63
C PHE A 223 6.67 -10.98 25.24
N ARG A 224 7.19 -9.91 24.68
CA ARG A 224 8.32 -9.17 25.24
C ARG A 224 7.92 -7.95 26.07
N GLN A 225 6.64 -7.62 26.12
CA GLN A 225 6.07 -6.57 26.98
C GLN A 225 5.67 -7.14 28.32
#